data_2794b066099a82b385da492a4288f1e6
#
_entry.id   2794b066099a82b385da492a4288f1e6
#
_cell.length_a   1.000
_cell.length_b   1.000
_cell.length_c   1.000
_cell.angle_alpha   90.00
_cell.angle_beta   90.00
_cell.angle_gamma   90.00
#
_symmetry.space_group_name_H-M   'P 1'
#
loop_
_entity.id
_entity.type
_entity.pdbx_description
1 polymer ?
#
loop_
_entity_poly.entity_id
_entity_poly.type
_entity_poly.pdbx_seq_one_letter_code
_entity_poly.pdbx_strand_id
1 'polypeptide(L)'
;MFTIRNSAACLSLLVACAASASAQDVMRAAPDHYKVRVDNGDVRVVENTLAPGEKDAMHTHAAGWYYVTRPGKMKVVHADGKSEIWDAKEGEAGWMDAEGPHTSENIGTAPMSFILVEVKSAAAHAASAKPKTP
;
A
#
# COMPACT_ATOMS: atom_id res chain seq x y z
N MET A 1 11.55 -48.94 -50.98
CA MET A 1 11.84 -47.51 -51.07
C MET A 1 10.98 -46.82 -50.00
N PHE A 2 11.54 -46.67 -48.79
CA PHE A 2 10.80 -46.13 -47.63
C PHE A 2 11.28 -44.70 -47.39
N THR A 3 10.37 -43.75 -47.51
CA THR A 3 10.61 -42.31 -47.21
C THR A 3 10.22 -42.03 -45.80
N ILE A 4 11.20 -41.70 -44.93
CA ILE A 4 11.01 -41.23 -43.57
C ILE A 4 10.75 -39.72 -43.61
N ARG A 5 9.54 -39.30 -43.23
CA ARG A 5 9.19 -37.90 -43.05
C ARG A 5 9.51 -37.49 -41.58
N ASN A 6 10.57 -36.73 -41.41
CA ASN A 6 10.88 -36.08 -40.12
C ASN A 6 9.90 -34.92 -39.89
N SER A 7 9.02 -35.06 -38.93
CA SER A 7 8.21 -33.94 -38.38
C SER A 7 8.98 -33.33 -37.23
N ALA A 8 9.59 -32.18 -37.46
CA ALA A 8 10.17 -31.35 -36.39
C ALA A 8 9.02 -30.60 -35.67
N ALA A 9 8.72 -31.03 -34.47
CA ALA A 9 7.82 -30.31 -33.59
C ALA A 9 8.58 -29.16 -32.93
N CYS A 10 8.33 -27.92 -33.38
CA CYS A 10 8.80 -26.72 -32.67
C CYS A 10 7.99 -26.55 -31.38
N LEU A 11 8.61 -26.85 -30.24
CA LEU A 11 8.09 -26.56 -28.92
C LEU A 11 8.38 -25.10 -28.60
N SER A 12 7.37 -24.23 -28.81
CA SER A 12 7.45 -22.82 -28.44
C SER A 12 7.32 -22.68 -26.92
N LEU A 13 8.45 -22.40 -26.25
CA LEU A 13 8.49 -22.13 -24.82
C LEU A 13 7.97 -20.70 -24.59
N LEU A 14 6.70 -20.56 -24.18
CA LEU A 14 6.14 -19.31 -23.70
C LEU A 14 6.75 -19.02 -22.32
N VAL A 15 7.77 -18.15 -22.30
CA VAL A 15 8.28 -17.55 -21.07
C VAL A 15 7.26 -16.51 -20.64
N ALA A 16 6.39 -16.85 -19.68
CA ALA A 16 5.55 -15.90 -19.00
C ALA A 16 6.46 -15.01 -18.14
N CYS A 17 6.80 -13.82 -18.61
CA CYS A 17 7.38 -12.77 -17.79
C CYS A 17 6.33 -12.36 -16.76
N ALA A 18 6.41 -12.93 -15.55
CA ALA A 18 5.74 -12.38 -14.39
C ALA A 18 6.41 -11.04 -14.09
N ALA A 19 5.82 -9.95 -14.57
CA ALA A 19 6.21 -8.61 -14.16
C ALA A 19 5.91 -8.52 -12.65
N SER A 20 6.96 -8.63 -11.84
CA SER A 20 6.88 -8.28 -10.42
C SER A 20 6.50 -6.81 -10.37
N ALA A 21 5.23 -6.52 -10.04
CA ALA A 21 4.79 -5.16 -9.78
C ALA A 21 5.60 -4.68 -8.57
N SER A 22 6.67 -3.94 -8.84
CA SER A 22 7.44 -3.25 -7.81
C SER A 22 6.48 -2.31 -7.10
N ALA A 23 6.25 -2.54 -5.82
CA ALA A 23 5.44 -1.65 -5.02
C ALA A 23 6.06 -0.26 -5.06
N GLN A 24 5.26 0.71 -5.46
CA GLN A 24 5.69 2.09 -5.62
C GLN A 24 5.28 2.90 -4.39
N ASP A 25 6.00 3.98 -4.17
CA ASP A 25 5.56 5.02 -3.23
C ASP A 25 4.11 5.41 -3.55
N VAL A 26 3.31 5.58 -2.51
CA VAL A 26 1.87 5.85 -2.61
C VAL A 26 1.52 7.04 -3.51
N MET A 27 2.34 8.08 -3.52
CA MET A 27 2.12 9.26 -4.36
C MET A 27 2.27 9.00 -5.86
N ARG A 28 2.97 7.92 -6.23
CA ARG A 28 3.11 7.47 -7.62
C ARG A 28 2.08 6.42 -7.98
N ALA A 29 1.70 5.59 -7.02
CA ALA A 29 0.79 4.48 -7.22
C ALA A 29 -0.68 4.91 -7.22
N ALA A 30 -1.06 5.85 -6.34
CA ALA A 30 -2.45 6.26 -6.11
C ALA A 30 -2.59 7.79 -5.99
N PRO A 31 -2.11 8.60 -6.97
CA PRO A 31 -2.10 10.06 -6.88
C PRO A 31 -3.47 10.70 -6.73
N ASP A 32 -4.52 10.04 -7.20
CA ASP A 32 -5.89 10.55 -7.15
C ASP A 32 -6.51 10.46 -5.76
N HIS A 33 -6.01 9.55 -4.93
CA HIS A 33 -6.51 9.30 -3.57
C HIS A 33 -5.70 10.01 -2.49
N TYR A 34 -4.49 10.49 -2.81
CA TYR A 34 -3.58 11.11 -1.85
C TYR A 34 -3.21 12.53 -2.23
N LYS A 35 -3.39 13.44 -1.29
CA LYS A 35 -3.03 14.85 -1.44
C LYS A 35 -1.91 15.22 -0.49
N VAL A 36 -0.77 15.66 -1.03
CA VAL A 36 0.34 16.18 -0.22
C VAL A 36 -0.08 17.50 0.41
N ARG A 37 0.05 17.59 1.73
CA ARG A 37 -0.20 18.80 2.53
C ARG A 37 1.09 19.48 2.95
N VAL A 38 2.09 18.68 3.31
CA VAL A 38 3.45 19.15 3.66
C VAL A 38 4.44 18.13 3.10
N ASP A 39 5.54 18.59 2.57
CA ASP A 39 6.67 17.77 2.18
C ASP A 39 7.97 18.54 2.40
N ASN A 40 8.81 18.08 3.34
CA ASN A 40 10.10 18.69 3.68
C ASN A 40 11.15 17.59 3.95
N GLY A 41 12.32 17.96 4.49
CA GLY A 41 13.40 17.02 4.78
C GLY A 41 13.08 15.99 5.86
N ASP A 42 12.15 16.28 6.76
CA ASP A 42 11.86 15.47 7.94
C ASP A 42 10.59 14.62 7.81
N VAL A 43 9.53 15.22 7.24
CA VAL A 43 8.22 14.59 7.15
C VAL A 43 7.55 14.83 5.80
N ARG A 44 6.67 13.90 5.43
CA ARG A 44 5.64 14.09 4.42
C ARG A 44 4.27 13.91 5.06
N VAL A 45 3.41 14.92 4.94
CA VAL A 45 2.02 14.86 5.41
C VAL A 45 1.13 14.70 4.18
N VAL A 46 0.37 13.63 4.15
CA VAL A 46 -0.60 13.34 3.08
C VAL A 46 -1.98 13.12 3.66
N GLU A 47 -2.99 13.56 2.93
CA GLU A 47 -4.38 13.25 3.21
C GLU A 47 -4.86 12.24 2.19
N ASN A 48 -5.39 11.12 2.68
CA ASN A 48 -6.07 10.11 1.88
C ASN A 48 -7.57 10.31 1.92
N THR A 49 -8.23 10.03 0.83
CA THR A 49 -9.70 9.93 0.76
C THR A 49 -10.08 8.84 -0.23
N LEU A 50 -10.93 7.91 0.23
CA LEU A 50 -11.49 6.83 -0.57
C LEU A 50 -13.02 6.88 -0.50
N ALA A 51 -13.69 7.01 -1.64
CA ALA A 51 -15.13 6.81 -1.73
C ALA A 51 -15.50 5.32 -1.55
N PRO A 52 -16.76 4.99 -1.26
CA PRO A 52 -17.21 3.61 -1.17
C PRO A 52 -16.84 2.78 -2.41
N GLY A 53 -16.18 1.66 -2.22
CA GLY A 53 -15.73 0.75 -3.28
C GLY A 53 -14.45 1.19 -4.01
N GLU A 54 -13.89 2.36 -3.72
CA GLU A 54 -12.60 2.76 -4.27
C GLU A 54 -11.46 1.95 -3.66
N LYS A 55 -10.49 1.65 -4.50
CA LYS A 55 -9.33 0.85 -4.17
C LYS A 55 -8.06 1.49 -4.72
N ASP A 56 -7.03 1.52 -3.89
CA ASP A 56 -5.70 1.97 -4.29
C ASP A 56 -4.95 0.90 -5.09
N ALA A 57 -4.06 1.34 -5.97
CA ALA A 57 -3.05 0.46 -6.55
C ALA A 57 -2.05 0.00 -5.47
N MET A 58 -1.33 -1.10 -5.75
CA MET A 58 -0.30 -1.63 -4.84
C MET A 58 0.76 -0.56 -4.55
N HIS A 59 0.93 -0.24 -3.27
CA HIS A 59 1.83 0.81 -2.80
C HIS A 59 2.48 0.49 -1.46
N THR A 60 3.36 1.38 -0.99
CA THR A 60 4.05 1.29 0.30
C THR A 60 3.97 2.61 1.03
N HIS A 61 4.08 2.56 2.35
CA HIS A 61 4.20 3.73 3.22
C HIS A 61 5.49 3.69 4.05
N ALA A 62 6.06 4.87 4.31
CA ALA A 62 7.05 5.03 5.37
C ALA A 62 6.37 4.97 6.74
N ALA A 63 7.15 4.66 7.79
CA ALA A 63 6.65 4.70 9.15
C ALA A 63 6.22 6.12 9.55
N GLY A 64 5.22 6.22 10.42
CA GLY A 64 4.73 7.52 10.85
C GLY A 64 3.47 7.46 11.70
N TRP A 65 2.75 8.55 11.74
CA TRP A 65 1.49 8.67 12.46
C TRP A 65 0.32 8.76 11.50
N TYR A 66 -0.82 8.21 11.91
CA TYR A 66 -2.09 8.44 11.24
C TYR A 66 -3.10 9.14 12.17
N TYR A 67 -4.04 9.86 11.56
CA TYR A 67 -5.20 10.45 12.22
C TYR A 67 -6.42 10.33 11.31
N VAL A 68 -7.49 9.70 11.82
CA VAL A 68 -8.73 9.49 11.06
C VAL A 68 -9.59 10.74 11.14
N THR A 69 -9.84 11.38 10.00
CA THR A 69 -10.67 12.58 9.87
C THR A 69 -12.13 12.26 9.51
N ARG A 70 -12.35 11.11 8.85
CA ARG A 70 -13.68 10.56 8.56
C ARG A 70 -13.65 9.06 8.79
N PRO A 71 -14.57 8.54 9.62
CA PRO A 71 -14.60 7.11 9.94
C PRO A 71 -14.97 6.28 8.70
N GLY A 72 -14.62 5.00 8.72
CA GLY A 72 -14.93 4.10 7.62
C GLY A 72 -14.40 2.71 7.87
N LYS A 73 -14.66 1.82 6.92
CA LYS A 73 -14.17 0.46 6.97
C LYS A 73 -13.29 0.19 5.77
N MET A 74 -12.02 -0.10 6.02
CA MET A 74 -11.03 -0.34 5.00
C MET A 74 -10.54 -1.79 5.03
N LYS A 75 -10.48 -2.42 3.88
CA LYS A 75 -9.81 -3.70 3.69
C LYS A 75 -8.40 -3.44 3.13
N VAL A 76 -7.40 -3.92 3.85
CA VAL A 76 -6.00 -3.91 3.40
C VAL A 76 -5.64 -5.31 2.94
N VAL A 77 -4.99 -5.42 1.78
CA VAL A 77 -4.50 -6.69 1.22
C VAL A 77 -3.02 -6.57 0.93
N HIS A 78 -2.22 -7.36 1.65
CA HIS A 78 -0.77 -7.39 1.53
C HIS A 78 -0.31 -8.22 0.32
N ALA A 79 0.94 -8.01 -0.12
CA ALA A 79 1.50 -8.72 -1.27
C ALA A 79 1.58 -10.25 -1.09
N ASP A 80 1.61 -10.75 0.16
CA ASP A 80 1.57 -12.18 0.49
C ASP A 80 0.15 -12.78 0.43
N GLY A 81 -0.86 -11.97 0.07
CA GLY A 81 -2.26 -12.35 -0.03
C GLY A 81 -3.05 -12.31 1.29
N LYS A 82 -2.39 -12.03 2.41
CA LYS A 82 -3.11 -11.80 3.67
C LYS A 82 -3.91 -10.52 3.61
N SER A 83 -5.01 -10.47 4.34
CA SER A 83 -5.83 -9.27 4.43
C SER A 83 -6.31 -9.03 5.85
N GLU A 84 -6.50 -7.77 6.15
CA GLU A 84 -7.08 -7.29 7.40
C GLU A 84 -8.16 -6.25 7.13
N ILE A 85 -9.02 -6.04 8.11
CA ILE A 85 -10.06 -5.01 8.06
C ILE A 85 -9.81 -4.02 9.19
N TRP A 86 -9.66 -2.77 8.80
CA TRP A 86 -9.59 -1.65 9.72
C TRP A 86 -10.95 -0.96 9.79
N ASP A 87 -11.58 -1.03 10.96
CA ASP A 87 -12.82 -0.31 11.27
C ASP A 87 -12.47 1.01 11.97
N ALA A 88 -12.05 1.98 11.16
CA ALA A 88 -11.51 3.26 11.59
C ALA A 88 -12.57 4.16 12.21
N LYS A 89 -12.26 4.73 13.37
CA LYS A 89 -13.15 5.66 14.10
C LYS A 89 -12.65 7.09 13.91
N GLU A 90 -13.57 8.04 13.83
CA GLU A 90 -13.24 9.46 13.82
C GLU A 90 -12.42 9.85 15.03
N GLY A 91 -11.32 10.59 14.82
CA GLY A 91 -10.40 10.98 15.89
C GLY A 91 -9.43 9.87 16.32
N GLU A 92 -9.54 8.67 15.77
CA GLU A 92 -8.54 7.61 16.01
C GLU A 92 -7.18 8.06 15.48
N ALA A 93 -6.15 7.84 16.29
CA ALA A 93 -4.78 8.16 15.93
C ALA A 93 -3.81 7.11 16.47
N GLY A 94 -2.73 6.86 15.76
CA GLY A 94 -1.74 5.89 16.19
C GLY A 94 -0.44 5.98 15.38
N TRP A 95 0.52 5.18 15.81
CA TRP A 95 1.74 4.94 15.07
C TRP A 95 1.51 3.83 14.05
N MET A 96 2.01 4.04 12.85
CA MET A 96 2.05 3.06 11.77
C MET A 96 3.52 2.73 11.49
N ASP A 97 3.89 1.47 11.60
CA ASP A 97 5.20 1.03 11.15
C ASP A 97 5.32 1.14 9.63
N ALA A 98 6.54 1.10 9.11
CA ALA A 98 6.73 1.11 7.66
C ALA A 98 5.98 -0.07 7.04
N GLU A 99 5.06 0.24 6.14
CA GLU A 99 4.17 -0.75 5.56
C GLU A 99 4.68 -1.20 4.19
N GLY A 100 4.88 -2.51 4.08
CA GLY A 100 5.26 -3.16 2.83
C GLY A 100 4.16 -3.09 1.77
N PRO A 101 4.37 -3.74 0.61
CA PRO A 101 3.42 -3.66 -0.49
C PRO A 101 2.02 -4.13 -0.12
N HIS A 102 1.02 -3.25 -0.29
CA HIS A 102 -0.38 -3.53 -0.03
C HIS A 102 -1.32 -2.70 -0.93
N THR A 103 -2.58 -3.07 -0.94
CA THR A 103 -3.68 -2.29 -1.51
C THR A 103 -4.70 -2.01 -0.43
N SER A 104 -5.37 -0.85 -0.50
CA SER A 104 -6.44 -0.47 0.41
C SER A 104 -7.74 -0.27 -0.36
N GLU A 105 -8.86 -0.72 0.19
CA GLU A 105 -10.19 -0.60 -0.39
C GLU A 105 -11.18 -0.12 0.67
N ASN A 106 -11.92 0.93 0.38
CA ASN A 106 -13.04 1.33 1.24
C ASN A 106 -14.23 0.39 1.02
N ILE A 107 -14.44 -0.53 1.95
CA ILE A 107 -15.57 -1.48 1.94
C ILE A 107 -16.77 -0.98 2.76
N GLY A 108 -16.73 0.28 3.21
CA GLY A 108 -17.83 0.95 3.88
C GLY A 108 -18.85 1.55 2.89
N THR A 109 -19.83 2.28 3.45
CA THR A 109 -20.92 2.88 2.66
C THR A 109 -20.82 4.39 2.54
N ALA A 110 -19.79 5.00 3.15
CA ALA A 110 -19.51 6.44 3.10
C ALA A 110 -18.03 6.68 2.78
N PRO A 111 -17.67 7.86 2.25
CA PRO A 111 -16.26 8.22 2.06
C PRO A 111 -15.53 8.22 3.40
N MET A 112 -14.34 7.59 3.45
CA MET A 112 -13.44 7.66 4.59
C MET A 112 -12.23 8.53 4.26
N SER A 113 -11.63 9.12 5.30
CA SER A 113 -10.43 9.94 5.14
C SER A 113 -9.55 9.86 6.36
N PHE A 114 -8.24 9.92 6.14
CA PHE A 114 -7.24 10.00 7.19
C PHE A 114 -6.03 10.80 6.72
N ILE A 115 -5.28 11.31 7.68
CA ILE A 115 -4.01 12.00 7.46
C ILE A 115 -2.90 11.05 7.87
N LEU A 116 -1.87 10.92 7.04
CA LEU A 116 -0.61 10.25 7.34
C LEU A 116 0.48 11.31 7.50
N VAL A 117 1.29 11.15 8.54
CA VAL A 117 2.51 11.91 8.78
C VAL A 117 3.67 10.95 8.66
N GLU A 118 4.18 10.75 7.46
CA GLU A 118 5.30 9.86 7.18
C GLU A 118 6.62 10.52 7.61
N VAL A 119 7.43 9.80 8.37
CA VAL A 119 8.70 10.29 8.90
C VAL A 119 9.83 9.85 8.00
N LYS A 120 10.58 10.82 7.45
CA LYS A 120 11.65 10.57 6.49
C LYS A 120 13.00 10.24 7.12
N SER A 121 13.23 10.65 8.39
CA SER A 121 14.53 10.46 9.03
C SER A 121 14.65 9.11 9.72
N ALA A 122 15.76 8.39 9.46
CA ALA A 122 16.08 7.13 10.12
C ALA A 122 16.20 7.24 11.66
N ALA A 123 16.55 8.42 12.18
CA ALA A 123 16.68 8.68 13.61
C ALA A 123 15.34 8.65 14.37
N ALA A 124 14.27 9.13 13.73
CA ALA A 124 12.94 9.09 14.34
C ALA A 124 12.39 7.66 14.42
N HIS A 125 12.73 6.80 13.47
CA HIS A 125 12.35 5.39 13.46
C HIS A 125 12.98 4.62 14.63
N ALA A 126 14.26 4.89 14.94
CA ALA A 126 14.95 4.28 16.06
C ALA A 126 14.41 4.73 17.44
N ALA A 127 13.85 5.95 17.53
CA ALA A 127 13.29 6.48 18.78
C ALA A 127 11.92 5.84 19.13
N SER A 128 11.14 5.43 18.15
CA SER A 128 9.84 4.78 18.36
C SER A 128 9.95 3.30 18.76
N ALA A 129 11.07 2.66 18.47
CA ALA A 129 11.35 1.25 18.78
C ALA A 129 11.73 1.00 20.25
N LYS A 130 11.71 2.00 21.13
CA LYS A 130 11.98 1.77 22.56
C LYS A 130 10.86 0.93 23.17
N PRO A 131 11.20 -0.20 23.83
CA PRO A 131 10.22 -1.02 24.50
C PRO A 131 9.48 -0.19 25.55
N LYS A 132 8.17 -0.32 25.62
CA LYS A 132 7.38 0.16 26.75
C LYS A 132 7.91 -0.55 27.98
N THR A 133 8.59 0.18 28.86
CA THR A 133 8.98 -0.33 30.18
C THR A 133 7.70 -0.61 30.96
N PRO A 134 7.60 -1.75 31.66
CA PRO A 134 6.43 -2.13 32.42
C PRO A 134 6.09 -1.16 33.53
#